data_4a35654576cb5427bb3f6c1d53180ef1
#
_entry.id   4a35654576cb5427bb3f6c1d53180ef1
#
_cell.length_a   1.000
_cell.length_b   1.000
_cell.length_c   1.000
_cell.angle_alpha   90.00
_cell.angle_beta   90.00
_cell.angle_gamma   90.00
#
_symmetry.space_group_name_H-M   'P 1'
#
loop_
_entity.id
_entity.type
_entity.pdbx_description
1 polymer ?
#
loop_
_entity_poly.entity_id
_entity_poly.type
_entity_poly.pdbx_seq_one_letter_code
_entity_poly.pdbx_strand_id
1 'polypeptide(L)'
;MSSRYRFASLAVALLFSMAAAGDPLAPESALERSGYMRLTTSVEVSKFLEQLALRSPFVRKERIGRSAGGRSIDAVWISKPPPVRASKNTSLPRLTISLVGTQHGTEPSGGEALLLVARSLALRGMKSLLDGADFIIVPNANPDGRDLHRRVNANNVNLSTDFVLLSQPESRAINDLLLRVRPQVVLDVHESAILKKKTLGREGYLTDFNAQFEIGNNANIAPAIRCLSLDRLLPEIVREVRRRGLPAQRYIGEITSVRQPITNGGLSLKNLRNKAGMLGAFSFLVENRLDPPGTYPTHRNIRERVAEQILSIESFLKVVRAHAQEIMAITRMVRMAPMPRSVYLYTAYESNKTQPRISLQLRRRDTGVAEKRWFDDHRAVATAHKLDPPQAYVVTAHEQPVAAVLTRHHLRYKKITNRRKLAVYAQKIKADGNPLPLRPGEPAAIHAYPAELFLEPGDLWIEARQPEGLMLPLLLDPRSTSSIFAYPPFNAALSRGREFFVYRVP
;
A
#
# COMPACT_ATOMS: atom_id res chain seq x y z
N MET A 1 28.32 -31.54 -11.67
CA MET A 1 27.77 -30.48 -10.75
C MET A 1 26.34 -30.08 -11.12
N SER A 2 25.39 -31.02 -11.29
CA SER A 2 24.04 -30.71 -11.84
C SER A 2 22.88 -31.36 -11.09
N SER A 3 23.07 -31.81 -9.84
CA SER A 3 22.06 -32.66 -9.18
C SER A 3 21.26 -31.99 -8.03
N ARG A 4 21.52 -30.75 -7.59
CA ARG A 4 20.87 -30.15 -6.42
C ARG A 4 19.81 -29.07 -6.72
N TYR A 5 19.60 -28.72 -7.99
CA TYR A 5 18.61 -27.70 -8.38
C TYR A 5 17.23 -28.26 -8.79
N ARG A 6 17.04 -29.61 -8.80
CA ARG A 6 15.80 -30.22 -9.31
C ARG A 6 14.63 -30.30 -8.32
N PHE A 7 14.84 -30.12 -7.02
CA PHE A 7 13.77 -30.33 -6.02
C PHE A 7 12.81 -29.16 -5.84
N ALA A 8 13.24 -27.90 -6.10
CA ALA A 8 12.32 -26.74 -6.03
C ALA A 8 11.40 -26.66 -7.26
N SER A 9 11.87 -27.11 -8.41
CA SER A 9 11.09 -27.08 -9.66
C SER A 9 9.93 -28.08 -9.68
N LEU A 10 10.01 -29.19 -8.95
CA LEU A 10 8.96 -30.23 -8.93
C LEU A 10 7.72 -29.80 -8.15
N ALA A 11 7.88 -29.06 -7.06
CA ALA A 11 6.74 -28.57 -6.26
C ALA A 11 5.90 -27.52 -7.00
N VAL A 12 6.56 -26.67 -7.80
CA VAL A 12 5.87 -25.66 -8.65
C VAL A 12 5.16 -26.33 -9.83
N ALA A 13 5.71 -27.38 -10.41
CA ALA A 13 5.10 -28.14 -11.49
C ALA A 13 3.83 -28.89 -11.06
N LEU A 14 3.77 -29.40 -9.80
CA LEU A 14 2.59 -30.07 -9.25
C LEU A 14 1.42 -29.12 -8.99
N LEU A 15 1.67 -27.85 -8.69
CA LEU A 15 0.61 -26.85 -8.53
C LEU A 15 -0.09 -26.49 -9.85
N PHE A 16 0.62 -26.56 -10.98
CA PHE A 16 0.03 -26.34 -12.30
C PHE A 16 -0.70 -27.58 -12.86
N SER A 17 -0.35 -28.79 -12.42
CA SER A 17 -1.02 -30.03 -12.83
C SER A 17 -2.47 -30.11 -12.33
N MET A 18 -2.81 -29.48 -11.21
CA MET A 18 -4.20 -29.41 -10.72
C MET A 18 -5.03 -28.30 -11.40
N ALA A 19 -4.39 -27.37 -12.11
CA ALA A 19 -5.07 -26.35 -12.91
C ALA A 19 -5.45 -26.84 -14.33
N ALA A 20 -4.91 -27.98 -14.80
CA ALA A 20 -5.06 -28.47 -16.16
C ALA A 20 -6.42 -29.11 -16.49
N ALA A 21 -7.32 -29.32 -15.51
CA ALA A 21 -8.73 -29.69 -15.75
C ALA A 21 -9.64 -28.43 -15.74
N GLY A 22 -9.18 -27.33 -16.34
CA GLY A 22 -9.90 -26.07 -16.44
C GLY A 22 -11.18 -26.22 -17.28
N ASP A 23 -12.16 -25.38 -16.98
CA ASP A 23 -13.29 -25.17 -17.88
C ASP A 23 -12.73 -24.70 -19.25
N PRO A 24 -12.91 -25.46 -20.34
CA PRO A 24 -12.35 -25.09 -21.64
C PRO A 24 -12.86 -23.75 -22.15
N LEU A 25 -13.90 -23.21 -21.55
CA LEU A 25 -14.47 -21.90 -21.85
C LEU A 25 -13.94 -20.78 -20.91
N ALA A 26 -13.11 -21.08 -19.91
CA ALA A 26 -12.57 -20.05 -19.02
C ALA A 26 -11.66 -19.07 -19.79
N PRO A 27 -11.75 -17.74 -19.55
CA PRO A 27 -10.91 -16.80 -20.27
C PRO A 27 -9.44 -17.00 -19.90
N GLU A 28 -8.58 -17.10 -20.90
CA GLU A 28 -7.13 -17.11 -20.73
C GLU A 28 -6.57 -15.69 -20.85
N SER A 29 -5.56 -15.37 -20.05
CA SER A 29 -4.80 -14.14 -20.22
C SER A 29 -3.94 -14.19 -21.49
N ALA A 30 -3.51 -13.04 -22.00
CA ALA A 30 -2.60 -13.03 -23.15
C ALA A 30 -1.23 -13.66 -22.80
N LEU A 31 -0.83 -13.58 -21.55
CA LEU A 31 0.37 -14.25 -21.03
C LEU A 31 0.24 -15.78 -21.16
N GLU A 32 -0.90 -16.36 -20.74
CA GLU A 32 -1.16 -17.79 -20.85
C GLU A 32 -1.22 -18.23 -22.33
N ARG A 33 -2.01 -17.55 -23.18
CA ARG A 33 -2.12 -17.86 -24.61
C ARG A 33 -0.81 -17.82 -25.36
N SER A 34 0.12 -16.96 -24.93
CA SER A 34 1.46 -16.88 -25.54
C SER A 34 2.45 -17.91 -24.98
N GLY A 35 2.02 -18.84 -24.13
CA GLY A 35 2.94 -19.76 -23.44
C GLY A 35 3.88 -19.05 -22.48
N TYR A 36 3.48 -17.91 -21.90
CA TYR A 36 4.28 -17.04 -21.03
C TYR A 36 5.40 -16.26 -21.73
N MET A 37 5.25 -16.05 -23.04
CA MET A 37 6.24 -15.31 -23.82
C MET A 37 5.96 -13.81 -23.93
N ARG A 38 4.71 -13.39 -23.71
CA ARG A 38 4.28 -11.98 -23.84
C ARG A 38 3.34 -11.58 -22.70
N LEU A 39 3.64 -10.46 -22.07
CA LEU A 39 2.81 -9.89 -21.00
C LEU A 39 1.44 -9.42 -21.56
N THR A 40 0.42 -9.50 -20.69
CA THR A 40 -0.93 -8.98 -20.98
C THR A 40 -0.92 -7.46 -21.01
N THR A 41 -1.30 -6.82 -22.09
CA THR A 41 -1.41 -5.35 -22.22
C THR A 41 -2.60 -4.81 -21.43
N SER A 42 -2.64 -3.49 -21.16
CA SER A 42 -3.75 -2.85 -20.45
C SER A 42 -5.12 -3.08 -21.13
N VAL A 43 -5.17 -3.04 -22.44
CA VAL A 43 -6.38 -3.34 -23.22
C VAL A 43 -6.81 -4.81 -23.06
N GLU A 44 -5.85 -5.73 -23.06
CA GLU A 44 -6.12 -7.15 -22.87
C GLU A 44 -6.55 -7.47 -21.44
N VAL A 45 -6.01 -6.77 -20.43
CA VAL A 45 -6.51 -6.82 -19.04
C VAL A 45 -7.99 -6.47 -19.01
N SER A 46 -8.38 -5.34 -19.61
CA SER A 46 -9.78 -4.90 -19.69
C SER A 46 -10.69 -5.92 -20.35
N LYS A 47 -10.25 -6.51 -21.48
CA LYS A 47 -10.99 -7.57 -22.21
C LYS A 47 -11.12 -8.86 -21.39
N PHE A 48 -10.05 -9.28 -20.70
CA PHE A 48 -10.10 -10.44 -19.82
C PHE A 48 -11.15 -10.28 -18.72
N LEU A 49 -11.17 -9.13 -18.05
CA LEU A 49 -12.12 -8.83 -16.98
C LEU A 49 -13.56 -8.76 -17.50
N GLU A 50 -13.77 -8.25 -18.71
CA GLU A 50 -15.07 -8.23 -19.37
C GLU A 50 -15.56 -9.66 -19.70
N GLN A 51 -14.69 -10.47 -20.29
CA GLN A 51 -14.99 -11.88 -20.56
C GLN A 51 -15.30 -12.66 -19.28
N LEU A 52 -14.60 -12.36 -18.19
CA LEU A 52 -14.87 -12.98 -16.90
C LEU A 52 -16.25 -12.58 -16.35
N ALA A 53 -16.63 -11.31 -16.49
CA ALA A 53 -17.94 -10.80 -16.08
C ALA A 53 -19.09 -11.41 -16.92
N LEU A 54 -18.88 -11.67 -18.21
CA LEU A 54 -19.87 -12.33 -19.07
C LEU A 54 -20.07 -13.81 -18.70
N ARG A 55 -19.07 -14.46 -18.09
CA ARG A 55 -19.09 -15.90 -17.78
C ARG A 55 -19.45 -16.26 -16.36
N SER A 56 -19.47 -15.29 -15.46
CA SER A 56 -19.78 -15.53 -14.07
C SER A 56 -20.77 -14.51 -13.52
N PRO A 57 -21.94 -14.94 -13.01
CA PRO A 57 -22.91 -14.05 -12.41
C PRO A 57 -22.42 -13.42 -11.10
N PHE A 58 -21.28 -13.89 -10.58
CA PHE A 58 -20.64 -13.35 -9.39
C PHE A 58 -19.73 -12.16 -9.69
N VAL A 59 -19.47 -11.87 -10.97
CA VAL A 59 -18.49 -10.87 -11.40
C VAL A 59 -19.16 -9.67 -12.02
N ARG A 60 -18.77 -8.48 -11.54
CA ARG A 60 -19.11 -7.20 -12.16
C ARG A 60 -17.83 -6.43 -12.44
N LYS A 61 -17.58 -6.07 -13.68
CA LYS A 61 -16.50 -5.16 -14.07
C LYS A 61 -16.93 -3.72 -13.88
N GLU A 62 -16.01 -2.88 -13.41
CA GLU A 62 -16.20 -1.44 -13.27
C GLU A 62 -14.94 -0.71 -13.70
N ARG A 63 -15.08 0.31 -14.55
CA ARG A 63 -13.99 1.26 -14.79
C ARG A 63 -13.98 2.28 -13.65
N ILE A 64 -12.96 2.23 -12.81
CA ILE A 64 -12.81 3.12 -11.65
C ILE A 64 -12.13 4.45 -11.99
N GLY A 65 -11.48 4.54 -13.16
CA GLY A 65 -10.82 5.75 -13.60
C GLY A 65 -10.15 5.61 -14.96
N ARG A 66 -9.40 6.65 -15.31
CA ARG A 66 -8.47 6.66 -16.45
C ARG A 66 -7.09 7.08 -15.96
N SER A 67 -6.05 6.51 -16.55
CA SER A 67 -4.66 6.88 -16.28
C SER A 67 -4.31 8.25 -16.87
N ALA A 68 -3.14 8.76 -16.52
CA ALA A 68 -2.61 10.00 -17.09
C ALA A 68 -2.49 9.94 -18.62
N GLY A 69 -2.21 8.76 -19.20
CA GLY A 69 -2.21 8.50 -20.64
C GLY A 69 -3.58 8.14 -21.23
N GLY A 70 -4.68 8.26 -20.46
CA GLY A 70 -6.05 8.05 -20.93
C GLY A 70 -6.52 6.60 -20.94
N ARG A 71 -5.70 5.62 -20.52
CA ARG A 71 -6.05 4.19 -20.48
C ARG A 71 -7.02 3.88 -19.34
N SER A 72 -7.87 2.85 -19.53
CA SER A 72 -8.81 2.42 -18.49
C SER A 72 -8.09 1.84 -17.28
N ILE A 73 -8.56 2.21 -16.09
CA ILE A 73 -8.22 1.55 -14.83
C ILE A 73 -9.49 0.79 -14.42
N ASP A 74 -9.42 -0.54 -14.48
CA ASP A 74 -10.57 -1.40 -14.26
C ASP A 74 -10.43 -2.17 -12.93
N ALA A 75 -11.56 -2.32 -12.25
CA ALA A 75 -11.74 -3.21 -11.11
C ALA A 75 -12.78 -4.28 -11.45
N VAL A 76 -12.65 -5.44 -10.83
CA VAL A 76 -13.73 -6.44 -10.77
C VAL A 76 -14.19 -6.62 -9.33
N TRP A 77 -15.51 -6.68 -9.20
CA TRP A 77 -16.22 -7.06 -7.99
C TRP A 77 -16.61 -8.51 -8.12
N ILE A 78 -16.23 -9.34 -7.16
CA ILE A 78 -16.55 -10.76 -7.16
C ILE A 78 -17.23 -11.08 -5.84
N SER A 79 -18.54 -11.37 -5.91
CA SER A 79 -19.41 -11.56 -4.76
C SER A 79 -20.52 -12.56 -5.08
N LYS A 80 -20.82 -13.46 -4.15
CA LYS A 80 -22.05 -14.25 -4.24
C LYS A 80 -23.24 -13.38 -3.83
N PRO A 81 -24.37 -13.43 -4.58
CA PRO A 81 -25.59 -12.79 -4.12
C PRO A 81 -26.05 -13.45 -2.80
N PRO A 82 -26.67 -12.69 -1.90
CA PRO A 82 -27.25 -13.27 -0.69
C PRO A 82 -28.31 -14.32 -1.09
N PRO A 83 -28.48 -15.40 -0.30
CA PRO A 83 -29.50 -16.42 -0.56
C PRO A 83 -30.90 -15.76 -0.63
N VAL A 84 -31.67 -16.12 -1.66
CA VAL A 84 -33.01 -15.53 -1.95
C VAL A 84 -33.99 -15.64 -0.77
N ARG A 85 -33.76 -16.54 0.18
CA ARG A 85 -34.59 -16.75 1.38
C ARG A 85 -33.97 -16.21 2.69
N ALA A 86 -32.84 -15.51 2.64
CA ALA A 86 -32.35 -14.87 3.82
C ALA A 86 -33.30 -13.72 4.18
N SER A 87 -33.97 -13.80 5.33
CA SER A 87 -34.73 -12.66 5.86
C SER A 87 -33.77 -11.48 5.98
N LYS A 88 -34.28 -10.24 5.81
CA LYS A 88 -33.49 -9.01 5.88
C LYS A 88 -32.58 -8.90 7.12
N ASN A 89 -32.80 -9.73 8.14
CA ASN A 89 -32.07 -9.75 9.40
C ASN A 89 -31.02 -10.88 9.54
N THR A 90 -30.84 -11.76 8.55
CA THR A 90 -29.99 -12.97 8.71
C THR A 90 -28.79 -13.02 7.75
N SER A 91 -28.51 -11.98 6.95
CA SER A 91 -27.28 -11.94 6.18
C SER A 91 -26.09 -11.74 7.13
N LEU A 92 -25.30 -12.79 7.34
CA LEU A 92 -24.03 -12.68 8.08
C LEU A 92 -23.15 -11.61 7.41
N PRO A 93 -22.52 -10.75 8.21
CA PRO A 93 -21.63 -9.72 7.66
C PRO A 93 -20.50 -10.40 6.90
N ARG A 94 -20.24 -9.90 5.68
CA ARG A 94 -19.24 -10.45 4.75
C ARG A 94 -17.96 -9.62 4.82
N LEU A 95 -16.81 -10.28 4.79
CA LEU A 95 -15.51 -9.63 4.75
C LEU A 95 -15.26 -9.06 3.35
N THR A 96 -15.00 -7.76 3.23
CA THR A 96 -14.63 -7.15 1.96
C THR A 96 -13.11 -7.02 1.86
N ILE A 97 -12.53 -7.63 0.82
CA ILE A 97 -11.09 -7.70 0.56
C ILE A 97 -10.79 -6.96 -0.76
N SER A 98 -9.87 -6.00 -0.71
CA SER A 98 -9.37 -5.32 -1.90
C SER A 98 -7.94 -5.76 -2.21
N LEU A 99 -7.70 -6.16 -3.47
CA LEU A 99 -6.38 -6.55 -3.99
C LEU A 99 -5.99 -5.57 -5.09
N VAL A 100 -4.83 -4.92 -4.96
CA VAL A 100 -4.35 -3.92 -5.92
C VAL A 100 -2.97 -4.32 -6.43
N GLY A 101 -2.82 -4.46 -7.74
CA GLY A 101 -1.55 -4.83 -8.38
C GLY A 101 -1.07 -3.80 -9.40
N THR A 102 0.17 -3.98 -9.81
CA THR A 102 0.82 -3.21 -10.87
C THR A 102 0.78 -1.69 -10.66
N GLN A 103 1.08 -1.20 -9.45
CA GLN A 103 1.39 0.23 -9.27
C GLN A 103 2.69 0.62 -9.98
N HIS A 104 3.60 -0.34 -10.14
CA HIS A 104 4.81 -0.20 -10.95
C HIS A 104 4.69 -1.08 -12.20
N GLY A 105 4.78 -0.48 -13.39
CA GLY A 105 4.65 -1.24 -14.64
C GLY A 105 5.79 -2.22 -14.91
N THR A 106 6.93 -2.07 -14.23
CA THR A 106 8.07 -3.01 -14.27
C THR A 106 7.90 -4.23 -13.35
N GLU A 107 6.79 -4.33 -12.62
CA GLU A 107 6.46 -5.41 -11.68
C GLU A 107 5.24 -6.19 -12.17
N PRO A 108 5.34 -6.93 -13.30
CA PRO A 108 4.17 -7.45 -14.00
C PRO A 108 3.51 -8.66 -13.36
N SER A 109 4.24 -9.47 -12.56
CA SER A 109 3.70 -10.75 -12.09
C SER A 109 2.49 -10.58 -11.16
N GLY A 110 2.46 -9.50 -10.37
CA GLY A 110 1.33 -9.18 -9.50
C GLY A 110 0.02 -8.98 -10.27
N GLY A 111 0.07 -8.20 -11.35
CA GLY A 111 -1.10 -7.99 -12.21
C GLY A 111 -1.56 -9.25 -12.92
N GLU A 112 -0.63 -10.03 -13.49
CA GLU A 112 -0.94 -11.32 -14.11
C GLU A 112 -1.54 -12.31 -13.11
N ALA A 113 -0.95 -12.41 -11.91
CA ALA A 113 -1.47 -13.26 -10.84
C ALA A 113 -2.88 -12.86 -10.41
N LEU A 114 -3.17 -11.55 -10.31
CA LEU A 114 -4.50 -11.08 -9.93
C LEU A 114 -5.57 -11.37 -10.99
N LEU A 115 -5.23 -11.44 -12.28
CA LEU A 115 -6.17 -11.93 -13.32
C LEU A 115 -6.52 -13.40 -13.06
N LEU A 116 -5.52 -14.25 -12.77
CA LEU A 116 -5.73 -15.68 -12.51
C LEU A 116 -6.46 -15.92 -11.18
N VAL A 117 -6.17 -15.15 -10.15
CA VAL A 117 -6.91 -15.18 -8.88
C VAL A 117 -8.36 -14.76 -9.07
N ALA A 118 -8.64 -13.70 -9.85
CA ALA A 118 -10.00 -13.28 -10.17
C ALA A 118 -10.78 -14.40 -10.90
N ARG A 119 -10.17 -15.06 -11.88
CA ARG A 119 -10.75 -16.21 -12.57
C ARG A 119 -11.02 -17.38 -11.61
N SER A 120 -10.07 -17.70 -10.74
CA SER A 120 -10.19 -18.78 -9.77
C SER A 120 -11.32 -18.54 -8.76
N LEU A 121 -11.47 -17.31 -8.27
CA LEU A 121 -12.59 -16.90 -7.42
C LEU A 121 -13.93 -16.97 -8.15
N ALA A 122 -13.99 -16.54 -9.41
CA ALA A 122 -15.22 -16.40 -10.16
C ALA A 122 -15.79 -17.74 -10.66
N LEU A 123 -14.91 -18.65 -11.10
CA LEU A 123 -15.33 -19.86 -11.80
C LEU A 123 -15.10 -21.15 -11.02
N ARG A 124 -13.90 -21.35 -10.45
CA ARG A 124 -13.50 -22.59 -9.75
C ARG A 124 -12.36 -22.31 -8.75
N GLY A 125 -11.86 -23.34 -8.11
CA GLY A 125 -10.66 -23.31 -7.28
C GLY A 125 -10.86 -22.55 -5.96
N MET A 126 -10.94 -21.25 -6.00
CA MET A 126 -11.10 -20.40 -4.84
C MET A 126 -12.55 -19.97 -4.56
N LYS A 127 -13.54 -20.52 -5.31
CA LYS A 127 -14.96 -20.11 -5.22
C LYS A 127 -15.56 -20.25 -3.80
N SER A 128 -15.06 -21.19 -2.99
CA SER A 128 -15.47 -21.35 -1.59
C SER A 128 -15.12 -20.15 -0.70
N LEU A 129 -14.16 -19.31 -1.10
CA LEU A 129 -13.87 -18.06 -0.38
C LEU A 129 -15.03 -17.07 -0.47
N LEU A 130 -15.86 -17.16 -1.53
CA LEU A 130 -17.03 -16.31 -1.70
C LEU A 130 -18.17 -16.65 -0.71
N ASP A 131 -18.08 -17.69 0.08
CA ASP A 131 -19.09 -17.98 1.10
C ASP A 131 -19.05 -16.99 2.27
N GLY A 132 -17.89 -16.39 2.54
CA GLY A 132 -17.71 -15.43 3.64
C GLY A 132 -17.06 -14.11 3.26
N ALA A 133 -16.68 -13.91 1.99
CA ALA A 133 -15.99 -12.71 1.56
C ALA A 133 -16.44 -12.20 0.19
N ASP A 134 -16.31 -10.89 0.00
CA ASP A 134 -16.43 -10.17 -1.26
C ASP A 134 -15.08 -9.62 -1.66
N PHE A 135 -14.77 -9.66 -2.94
CA PHE A 135 -13.48 -9.24 -3.46
C PHE A 135 -13.64 -8.08 -4.42
N ILE A 136 -12.72 -7.11 -4.31
CA ILE A 136 -12.52 -6.04 -5.28
C ILE A 136 -11.07 -6.13 -5.74
N ILE A 137 -10.87 -6.42 -7.02
CA ILE A 137 -9.54 -6.65 -7.58
C ILE A 137 -9.26 -5.59 -8.64
N VAL A 138 -8.15 -4.85 -8.47
CA VAL A 138 -7.58 -3.92 -9.45
C VAL A 138 -6.27 -4.55 -9.96
N PRO A 139 -6.27 -5.32 -11.05
CA PRO A 139 -5.05 -6.01 -11.50
C PRO A 139 -4.00 -5.07 -12.04
N ASN A 140 -4.41 -3.92 -12.58
CA ASN A 140 -3.53 -2.99 -13.25
C ASN A 140 -3.82 -1.54 -12.84
N ALA A 141 -3.16 -1.10 -11.75
CA ALA A 141 -3.29 0.26 -11.24
C ALA A 141 -2.53 1.30 -12.08
N ASN A 142 -1.54 0.87 -12.89
CA ASN A 142 -0.70 1.73 -13.73
C ASN A 142 -0.68 1.21 -15.18
N PRO A 143 -1.77 1.39 -15.93
CA PRO A 143 -1.84 0.86 -17.29
C PRO A 143 -0.81 1.48 -18.24
N ASP A 144 -0.42 2.73 -18.03
CA ASP A 144 0.62 3.39 -18.84
C ASP A 144 2.00 2.79 -18.60
N GLY A 145 2.40 2.68 -17.32
CA GLY A 145 3.66 2.07 -16.96
C GLY A 145 3.74 0.60 -17.38
N ARG A 146 2.62 -0.12 -17.27
CA ARG A 146 2.49 -1.51 -17.72
C ARG A 146 2.82 -1.68 -19.20
N ASP A 147 2.14 -0.90 -20.06
CA ASP A 147 2.29 -1.01 -21.50
C ASP A 147 3.65 -0.50 -22.01
N LEU A 148 4.24 0.46 -21.29
CA LEU A 148 5.54 1.05 -21.60
C LEU A 148 6.72 0.36 -20.87
N HIS A 149 6.46 -0.67 -20.06
CA HIS A 149 7.46 -1.35 -19.21
C HIS A 149 8.26 -0.36 -18.34
N ARG A 150 7.58 0.66 -17.78
CA ARG A 150 8.17 1.68 -16.91
C ARG A 150 7.64 1.54 -15.48
N ARG A 151 8.49 1.84 -14.51
CA ARG A 151 8.10 1.87 -13.09
C ARG A 151 7.03 2.93 -12.81
N VAL A 152 7.16 4.08 -13.46
CA VAL A 152 6.32 5.28 -13.31
C VAL A 152 5.15 5.29 -14.28
N ASN A 153 4.15 6.17 -14.06
CA ASN A 153 3.05 6.39 -14.99
C ASN A 153 3.45 7.30 -16.19
N ALA A 154 2.49 7.70 -17.02
CA ALA A 154 2.75 8.57 -18.18
C ALA A 154 3.32 9.95 -17.80
N ASN A 155 3.03 10.45 -16.59
CA ASN A 155 3.56 11.71 -16.07
C ASN A 155 4.92 11.55 -15.36
N ASN A 156 5.61 10.40 -15.48
CA ASN A 156 6.86 10.07 -14.78
C ASN A 156 6.75 10.10 -13.25
N VAL A 157 5.56 9.86 -12.69
CA VAL A 157 5.32 9.80 -11.25
C VAL A 157 5.25 8.36 -10.77
N ASN A 158 5.92 8.08 -9.64
CA ASN A 158 5.83 6.81 -8.94
C ASN A 158 4.53 6.75 -8.12
N LEU A 159 3.55 5.97 -8.56
CA LEU A 159 2.22 5.88 -7.96
C LEU A 159 2.25 5.37 -6.52
N SER A 160 3.16 4.42 -6.20
CA SER A 160 3.26 3.87 -4.83
C SER A 160 3.74 4.89 -3.79
N THR A 161 4.08 6.11 -4.21
CA THR A 161 4.50 7.22 -3.33
C THR A 161 3.60 8.46 -3.44
N ASP A 162 2.49 8.39 -4.16
CA ASP A 162 1.60 9.55 -4.44
C ASP A 162 0.39 9.65 -3.50
N PHE A 163 0.25 8.79 -2.49
CA PHE A 163 -0.94 8.80 -1.61
C PHE A 163 -0.96 9.94 -0.56
N VAL A 164 0.07 10.80 -0.52
CA VAL A 164 0.04 12.07 0.23
C VAL A 164 -0.60 13.17 -0.61
N LEU A 165 -0.17 13.36 -1.86
CA LEU A 165 -0.68 14.44 -2.72
C LEU A 165 -1.89 14.02 -3.55
N LEU A 166 -2.00 12.72 -3.88
CA LEU A 166 -2.97 12.20 -4.84
C LEU A 166 -2.93 13.02 -6.14
N SER A 167 -1.70 13.31 -6.61
CA SER A 167 -1.48 14.18 -7.76
C SER A 167 -1.85 13.50 -9.07
N GLN A 168 -1.82 12.16 -9.11
CA GLN A 168 -2.06 11.37 -10.30
C GLN A 168 -3.50 10.83 -10.34
N PRO A 169 -4.10 10.74 -11.55
CA PRO A 169 -5.46 10.20 -11.69
C PRO A 169 -5.56 8.74 -11.22
N GLU A 170 -4.50 7.96 -11.36
CA GLU A 170 -4.44 6.56 -10.94
C GLU A 170 -4.53 6.42 -9.41
N SER A 171 -3.72 7.16 -8.68
CA SER A 171 -3.75 7.14 -7.20
C SER A 171 -5.06 7.71 -6.66
N ARG A 172 -5.66 8.71 -7.32
CA ARG A 172 -7.01 9.19 -7.01
C ARG A 172 -8.06 8.10 -7.21
N ALA A 173 -8.06 7.43 -8.36
CA ALA A 173 -9.03 6.37 -8.65
C ALA A 173 -8.99 5.24 -7.58
N ILE A 174 -7.80 4.85 -7.14
CA ILE A 174 -7.64 3.86 -6.06
C ILE A 174 -8.11 4.43 -4.72
N ASN A 175 -7.74 5.66 -4.37
CA ASN A 175 -8.18 6.31 -3.14
C ASN A 175 -9.70 6.43 -3.07
N ASP A 176 -10.35 6.87 -4.16
CA ASP A 176 -11.81 7.02 -4.27
C ASP A 176 -12.51 5.66 -4.15
N LEU A 177 -11.94 4.62 -4.76
CA LEU A 177 -12.43 3.24 -4.60
C LEU A 177 -12.38 2.81 -3.13
N LEU A 178 -11.26 3.01 -2.45
CA LEU A 178 -11.10 2.64 -1.03
C LEU A 178 -12.05 3.43 -0.11
N LEU A 179 -12.24 4.72 -0.36
CA LEU A 179 -13.16 5.56 0.42
C LEU A 179 -14.62 5.15 0.21
N ARG A 180 -14.99 4.78 -1.00
CA ARG A 180 -16.35 4.34 -1.35
C ARG A 180 -16.66 2.95 -0.80
N VAL A 181 -15.71 2.02 -0.94
CA VAL A 181 -15.90 0.60 -0.57
C VAL A 181 -15.68 0.35 0.91
N ARG A 182 -14.73 1.04 1.52
CA ARG A 182 -14.30 0.79 2.90
C ARG A 182 -13.97 -0.69 3.15
N PRO A 183 -13.06 -1.33 2.38
CA PRO A 183 -12.73 -2.73 2.59
C PRO A 183 -12.15 -2.95 3.98
N GLN A 184 -12.42 -4.11 4.59
CA GLN A 184 -11.80 -4.47 5.86
C GLN A 184 -10.35 -4.90 5.68
N VAL A 185 -10.01 -5.44 4.50
CA VAL A 185 -8.64 -5.91 4.19
C VAL A 185 -8.20 -5.34 2.85
N VAL A 186 -6.95 -4.87 2.80
CA VAL A 186 -6.29 -4.41 1.57
C VAL A 186 -4.95 -5.11 1.42
N LEU A 187 -4.68 -5.68 0.25
CA LEU A 187 -3.38 -6.21 -0.14
C LEU A 187 -2.85 -5.42 -1.33
N ASP A 188 -1.68 -4.82 -1.15
CA ASP A 188 -0.89 -4.14 -2.15
C ASP A 188 0.14 -5.12 -2.72
N VAL A 189 0.06 -5.42 -4.03
CA VAL A 189 0.79 -6.53 -4.65
C VAL A 189 1.91 -5.99 -5.52
N HIS A 190 3.15 -6.29 -5.12
CA HIS A 190 4.40 -5.79 -5.70
C HIS A 190 5.43 -6.87 -5.99
N GLU A 191 6.51 -6.47 -6.64
CA GLU A 191 7.72 -7.25 -6.81
C GLU A 191 8.95 -6.42 -6.45
N SER A 192 9.94 -7.05 -5.81
CA SER A 192 11.20 -6.41 -5.42
C SER A 192 12.41 -7.15 -5.97
N ALA A 193 13.26 -6.45 -6.72
CA ALA A 193 14.49 -7.02 -7.21
C ALA A 193 15.53 -7.14 -6.09
N ILE A 194 16.13 -8.32 -5.96
CA ILE A 194 17.20 -8.59 -5.00
C ILE A 194 18.60 -8.24 -5.52
N LEU A 195 18.71 -7.99 -6.82
CA LEU A 195 19.93 -7.56 -7.48
C LEU A 195 19.70 -6.26 -8.25
N LYS A 196 20.16 -5.17 -7.68
CA LYS A 196 20.15 -3.83 -8.29
C LYS A 196 21.55 -3.21 -8.18
N LYS A 197 21.75 -2.06 -8.85
CA LYS A 197 23.00 -1.31 -8.80
C LYS A 197 23.49 -0.97 -7.39
N LYS A 198 22.56 -0.82 -6.43
CA LYS A 198 22.83 -0.42 -5.03
C LYS A 198 22.35 -1.46 -4.01
N THR A 199 22.39 -2.75 -4.33
CA THR A 199 22.03 -3.80 -3.36
C THR A 199 23.27 -4.50 -2.81
N LEU A 200 23.06 -5.45 -1.88
CA LEU A 200 24.08 -6.34 -1.32
C LEU A 200 24.91 -7.08 -2.38
N GLY A 201 24.44 -7.14 -3.63
CA GLY A 201 25.19 -7.74 -4.74
C GLY A 201 26.59 -7.16 -4.95
N ARG A 202 26.85 -5.91 -4.51
CA ARG A 202 28.18 -5.29 -4.52
C ARG A 202 29.14 -5.91 -3.49
N GLU A 203 28.61 -6.38 -2.37
CA GLU A 203 29.35 -7.03 -1.30
C GLU A 203 29.32 -8.57 -1.43
N GLY A 204 28.85 -9.08 -2.59
CA GLY A 204 28.85 -10.51 -2.90
C GLY A 204 27.69 -11.28 -2.28
N TYR A 205 26.62 -10.62 -1.84
CA TYR A 205 25.47 -11.25 -1.21
C TYR A 205 24.16 -10.94 -1.92
N LEU A 206 23.20 -11.86 -1.79
CA LEU A 206 21.81 -11.69 -2.17
C LEU A 206 20.91 -12.07 -0.99
N THR A 207 19.76 -11.46 -0.87
CA THR A 207 18.73 -11.93 0.07
C THR A 207 18.17 -13.27 -0.40
N ASP A 208 17.87 -14.18 0.53
CA ASP A 208 17.47 -15.56 0.24
C ASP A 208 15.99 -15.83 0.55
N PHE A 209 15.12 -14.93 0.13
CA PHE A 209 13.66 -15.10 0.25
C PHE A 209 12.96 -14.64 -1.03
N ASN A 210 11.83 -15.30 -1.33
CA ASN A 210 11.05 -15.08 -2.53
C ASN A 210 9.80 -14.25 -2.28
N ALA A 211 9.33 -14.17 -1.04
CA ALA A 211 8.20 -13.35 -0.66
C ALA A 211 8.47 -12.59 0.64
N GLN A 212 8.03 -11.34 0.68
CA GLN A 212 8.07 -10.51 1.87
C GLN A 212 6.70 -9.88 2.09
N PHE A 213 6.27 -9.79 3.35
CA PHE A 213 5.02 -9.15 3.72
C PHE A 213 5.25 -8.04 4.73
N GLU A 214 4.54 -6.93 4.60
CA GLU A 214 4.52 -5.86 5.59
C GLU A 214 3.09 -5.43 5.87
N ILE A 215 2.85 -4.96 7.08
CA ILE A 215 1.58 -4.38 7.52
C ILE A 215 1.51 -2.88 7.22
N GLY A 216 0.34 -2.27 7.35
CA GLY A 216 0.23 -0.83 7.56
C GLY A 216 0.92 -0.45 8.86
N ASN A 217 2.05 0.26 8.77
CA ASN A 217 2.97 0.49 9.88
C ASN A 217 3.05 1.96 10.35
N ASN A 218 2.20 2.86 9.83
CA ASN A 218 2.08 4.22 10.37
C ASN A 218 1.58 4.17 11.83
N ALA A 219 2.20 4.94 12.72
CA ALA A 219 1.89 4.91 14.16
C ALA A 219 0.46 5.36 14.49
N ASN A 220 -0.21 6.08 13.59
CA ASN A 220 -1.59 6.55 13.77
C ASN A 220 -2.66 5.55 13.30
N ILE A 221 -2.27 4.45 12.67
CA ILE A 221 -3.19 3.33 12.42
C ILE A 221 -3.62 2.78 13.78
N ALA A 222 -4.91 2.53 13.95
CA ALA A 222 -5.47 2.11 15.23
C ALA A 222 -4.69 0.95 15.86
N PRO A 223 -4.34 1.03 17.16
CA PRO A 223 -3.53 0.00 17.83
C PRO A 223 -4.07 -1.41 17.68
N ALA A 224 -5.40 -1.61 17.77
CA ALA A 224 -6.02 -2.93 17.62
C ALA A 224 -5.75 -3.54 16.23
N ILE A 225 -5.76 -2.72 15.15
CA ILE A 225 -5.41 -3.18 13.80
C ILE A 225 -3.93 -3.54 13.74
N ARG A 226 -3.04 -2.67 14.26
CA ARG A 226 -1.59 -2.91 14.21
C ARG A 226 -1.17 -4.12 15.03
N CYS A 227 -1.68 -4.27 16.25
CA CYS A 227 -1.35 -5.40 17.11
C CYS A 227 -1.77 -6.73 16.48
N LEU A 228 -3.04 -6.87 16.05
CA LEU A 228 -3.47 -8.12 15.40
C LEU A 228 -2.69 -8.40 14.11
N SER A 229 -2.42 -7.36 13.31
CA SER A 229 -1.63 -7.50 12.08
C SER A 229 -0.20 -7.96 12.36
N LEU A 230 0.48 -7.35 13.35
CA LEU A 230 1.89 -7.59 13.64
C LEU A 230 2.11 -8.89 14.42
N ASP A 231 1.28 -9.14 15.43
CA ASP A 231 1.53 -10.21 16.41
C ASP A 231 0.95 -11.55 15.96
N ARG A 232 -0.05 -11.55 15.07
CA ARG A 232 -0.73 -12.78 14.62
C ARG A 232 -0.78 -12.93 13.11
N LEU A 233 -1.43 -12.01 12.38
CA LEU A 233 -1.70 -12.22 10.96
C LEU A 233 -0.41 -12.32 10.14
N LEU A 234 0.52 -11.38 10.31
CA LEU A 234 1.78 -11.36 9.56
C LEU A 234 2.63 -12.62 9.82
N PRO A 235 2.89 -13.05 11.07
CA PRO A 235 3.61 -14.30 11.33
C PRO A 235 2.91 -15.54 10.75
N GLU A 236 1.57 -15.60 10.80
CA GLU A 236 0.81 -16.72 10.25
C GLU A 236 0.87 -16.76 8.73
N ILE A 237 0.77 -15.58 8.04
CA ILE A 237 0.92 -15.47 6.59
C ILE A 237 2.31 -15.98 6.17
N VAL A 238 3.37 -15.48 6.80
CA VAL A 238 4.75 -15.89 6.49
C VAL A 238 4.93 -17.39 6.69
N ARG A 239 4.38 -17.96 7.77
CA ARG A 239 4.43 -19.39 8.09
C ARG A 239 3.68 -20.21 7.05
N GLU A 240 2.49 -19.79 6.63
CA GLU A 240 1.70 -20.48 5.61
C GLU A 240 2.39 -20.49 4.25
N VAL A 241 3.01 -19.38 3.84
CA VAL A 241 3.80 -19.29 2.61
C VAL A 241 5.01 -20.25 2.67
N ARG A 242 5.74 -20.26 3.80
CA ARG A 242 6.87 -21.16 4.02
C ARG A 242 6.45 -22.63 4.01
N ARG A 243 5.31 -22.96 4.63
CA ARG A 243 4.75 -24.33 4.66
C ARG A 243 4.45 -24.84 3.24
N ARG A 244 4.15 -23.92 2.32
CA ARG A 244 3.92 -24.24 0.89
C ARG A 244 5.21 -24.25 0.06
N GLY A 245 6.39 -24.17 0.70
CA GLY A 245 7.70 -24.33 0.09
C GLY A 245 8.32 -23.04 -0.46
N LEU A 246 7.70 -21.87 -0.25
CA LEU A 246 8.26 -20.58 -0.72
C LEU A 246 8.97 -19.85 0.44
N PRO A 247 10.30 -19.58 0.35
CA PRO A 247 11.00 -18.78 1.34
C PRO A 247 10.36 -17.40 1.51
N ALA A 248 9.92 -17.08 2.72
CA ALA A 248 9.21 -15.84 3.00
C ALA A 248 9.61 -15.22 4.34
N GLN A 249 9.45 -13.92 4.49
CA GLN A 249 9.68 -13.21 5.76
C GLN A 249 8.90 -11.90 5.84
N ARG A 250 8.99 -11.23 6.99
CA ARG A 250 8.56 -9.84 7.10
C ARG A 250 9.45 -8.98 6.21
N TYR A 251 8.82 -7.99 5.54
CA TYR A 251 9.52 -7.05 4.67
C TYR A 251 10.63 -6.31 5.41
N ILE A 252 11.78 -6.29 4.80
CA ILE A 252 12.91 -5.46 5.20
C ILE A 252 13.12 -4.40 4.13
N GLY A 253 13.49 -3.20 4.54
CA GLY A 253 13.85 -2.14 3.60
C GLY A 253 14.98 -2.58 2.66
N GLU A 254 15.22 -1.82 1.61
CA GLU A 254 16.34 -2.12 0.69
C GLU A 254 17.68 -2.13 1.44
N ILE A 255 18.38 -3.24 1.38
CA ILE A 255 19.68 -3.42 2.03
C ILE A 255 20.78 -3.24 0.98
N THR A 256 21.67 -2.31 1.24
CA THR A 256 22.80 -1.97 0.36
C THR A 256 24.15 -2.38 0.90
N SER A 257 24.24 -2.72 2.19
CA SER A 257 25.45 -3.17 2.88
C SER A 257 25.12 -4.16 3.99
N VAL A 258 26.02 -5.12 4.24
CA VAL A 258 25.95 -6.05 5.40
C VAL A 258 26.12 -5.32 6.75
N ARG A 259 26.55 -4.06 6.74
CA ARG A 259 26.69 -3.20 7.94
C ARG A 259 25.47 -2.29 8.16
N GLN A 260 24.56 -2.24 7.20
CA GLN A 260 23.37 -1.39 7.32
C GLN A 260 22.40 -1.96 8.34
N PRO A 261 21.86 -1.14 9.26
CA PRO A 261 20.77 -1.58 10.14
C PRO A 261 19.54 -2.01 9.33
N ILE A 262 18.83 -3.01 9.82
CA ILE A 262 17.57 -3.46 9.20
C ILE A 262 16.43 -2.59 9.68
N THR A 263 15.68 -2.05 8.73
CA THR A 263 14.40 -1.38 8.96
C THR A 263 13.29 -2.09 8.18
N ASN A 264 12.05 -1.72 8.41
CA ASN A 264 10.91 -2.18 7.61
C ASN A 264 10.55 -1.13 6.53
N GLY A 265 9.40 -1.28 5.92
CA GLY A 265 8.90 -0.32 4.92
C GLY A 265 8.56 1.05 5.49
N GLY A 266 8.48 2.06 4.63
CA GLY A 266 8.27 3.46 5.01
C GLY A 266 7.03 3.67 5.88
N LEU A 267 7.15 4.60 6.86
CA LEU A 267 6.12 4.92 7.87
C LEU A 267 5.12 5.99 7.42
N SER A 268 5.43 6.74 6.37
CA SER A 268 4.60 7.83 5.84
C SER A 268 3.33 7.32 5.15
N LEU A 269 2.32 8.18 5.04
CA LEU A 269 1.08 7.93 4.27
C LEU A 269 1.29 7.87 2.75
N LYS A 270 2.50 8.06 2.25
CA LYS A 270 2.79 8.08 0.82
C LYS A 270 2.46 6.77 0.10
N ASN A 271 2.40 5.64 0.82
CA ASN A 271 2.11 4.32 0.25
C ASN A 271 0.68 3.86 0.54
N LEU A 272 0.16 3.00 -0.35
CA LEU A 272 -1.20 2.50 -0.31
C LEU A 272 -1.53 1.79 1.02
N ARG A 273 -0.62 0.94 1.53
CA ARG A 273 -0.89 0.18 2.76
C ARG A 273 -1.09 1.09 3.99
N ASN A 274 -0.27 2.15 4.14
CA ASN A 274 -0.45 3.08 5.26
C ASN A 274 -1.70 3.93 5.07
N LYS A 275 -1.98 4.38 3.83
CA LYS A 275 -3.21 5.10 3.50
C LYS A 275 -4.45 4.26 3.83
N ALA A 276 -4.51 3.01 3.39
CA ALA A 276 -5.62 2.10 3.67
C ALA A 276 -5.76 1.79 5.17
N GLY A 277 -4.65 1.61 5.87
CA GLY A 277 -4.64 1.42 7.33
C GLY A 277 -5.25 2.60 8.08
N MET A 278 -4.96 3.83 7.65
CA MET A 278 -5.59 5.05 8.22
C MET A 278 -7.10 5.11 7.98
N LEU A 279 -7.61 4.45 6.92
CA LEU A 279 -9.04 4.30 6.67
C LEU A 279 -9.69 3.17 7.50
N GLY A 280 -8.95 2.60 8.45
CA GLY A 280 -9.42 1.53 9.33
C GLY A 280 -9.47 0.16 8.65
N ALA A 281 -8.59 -0.11 7.69
CA ALA A 281 -8.43 -1.42 7.08
C ALA A 281 -7.21 -2.16 7.66
N PHE A 282 -7.29 -3.48 7.73
CA PHE A 282 -6.13 -4.35 7.83
C PHE A 282 -5.41 -4.34 6.49
N SER A 283 -4.31 -3.62 6.39
CA SER A 283 -3.63 -3.38 5.13
C SER A 283 -2.25 -4.01 5.12
N PHE A 284 -1.93 -4.65 3.99
CA PHE A 284 -0.70 -5.40 3.81
C PHE A 284 -0.05 -5.06 2.47
N LEU A 285 1.26 -5.24 2.42
CA LEU A 285 2.08 -5.29 1.22
C LEU A 285 2.57 -6.72 1.05
N VAL A 286 2.58 -7.22 -0.17
CA VAL A 286 3.41 -8.36 -0.57
C VAL A 286 4.40 -7.93 -1.64
N GLU A 287 5.66 -8.27 -1.43
CA GLU A 287 6.76 -8.11 -2.39
C GLU A 287 7.28 -9.49 -2.75
N ASN A 288 6.96 -9.97 -3.94
CA ASN A 288 7.60 -11.18 -4.45
C ASN A 288 8.89 -10.82 -5.17
N ARG A 289 9.76 -11.81 -5.31
CA ARG A 289 11.07 -11.63 -5.92
C ARG A 289 10.96 -11.34 -7.42
N LEU A 290 11.53 -10.22 -7.85
CA LEU A 290 11.66 -9.80 -9.23
C LEU A 290 13.09 -10.08 -9.73
N ASP A 291 13.23 -11.06 -10.60
CA ASP A 291 14.48 -11.39 -11.25
C ASP A 291 14.29 -11.45 -12.78
N PRO A 292 14.56 -10.37 -13.49
CA PRO A 292 14.44 -10.34 -14.94
C PRO A 292 15.42 -11.30 -15.62
N PRO A 293 15.14 -11.77 -16.83
CA PRO A 293 16.03 -12.64 -17.61
C PRO A 293 17.45 -12.07 -17.71
N GLY A 294 18.44 -12.94 -17.66
CA GLY A 294 19.86 -12.56 -17.72
C GLY A 294 20.48 -12.10 -16.39
N THR A 295 19.72 -12.05 -15.32
CA THR A 295 20.21 -11.69 -13.98
C THR A 295 20.73 -12.94 -13.27
N TYR A 296 22.02 -13.17 -13.29
CA TYR A 296 22.65 -14.30 -12.59
C TYR A 296 23.00 -13.92 -11.14
N PRO A 297 22.83 -14.82 -10.17
CA PRO A 297 22.24 -16.17 -10.21
C PRO A 297 20.70 -16.17 -10.01
N THR A 298 20.05 -15.06 -10.19
CA THR A 298 18.68 -14.80 -9.81
C THR A 298 17.71 -14.85 -11.00
N HIS A 299 18.13 -15.44 -12.12
CA HIS A 299 17.28 -15.60 -13.31
C HIS A 299 16.00 -16.37 -12.98
N ARG A 300 14.88 -15.75 -13.25
CA ARG A 300 13.53 -16.33 -13.06
C ARG A 300 12.63 -15.93 -14.20
N ASN A 301 11.92 -16.88 -14.75
CA ASN A 301 10.94 -16.60 -15.81
C ASN A 301 9.61 -16.07 -15.23
N ILE A 302 8.82 -15.41 -16.05
CA ILE A 302 7.54 -14.82 -15.64
C ILE A 302 6.54 -15.88 -15.13
N ARG A 303 6.59 -17.12 -15.65
CA ARG A 303 5.72 -18.21 -15.22
C ARG A 303 5.95 -18.55 -13.74
N GLU A 304 7.22 -18.69 -13.31
CA GLU A 304 7.57 -18.94 -11.92
C GLU A 304 7.15 -17.79 -11.01
N ARG A 305 7.41 -16.54 -11.42
CA ARG A 305 7.08 -15.35 -10.67
C ARG A 305 5.56 -15.21 -10.47
N VAL A 306 4.75 -15.48 -11.49
CA VAL A 306 3.29 -15.48 -11.40
C VAL A 306 2.80 -16.59 -10.47
N ALA A 307 3.37 -17.80 -10.55
CA ALA A 307 3.01 -18.91 -9.67
C ALA A 307 3.31 -18.60 -8.19
N GLU A 308 4.48 -18.04 -7.89
CA GLU A 308 4.85 -17.63 -6.53
C GLU A 308 3.98 -16.50 -6.00
N GLN A 309 3.59 -15.58 -6.88
CA GLN A 309 2.67 -14.50 -6.53
C GLN A 309 1.27 -15.03 -6.18
N ILE A 310 0.74 -15.99 -6.97
CA ILE A 310 -0.52 -16.67 -6.68
C ILE A 310 -0.42 -17.39 -5.32
N LEU A 311 0.65 -18.16 -5.09
CA LEU A 311 0.87 -18.87 -3.83
C LEU A 311 0.87 -17.91 -2.63
N SER A 312 1.53 -16.75 -2.77
CA SER A 312 1.59 -15.72 -1.75
C SER A 312 0.20 -15.12 -1.47
N ILE A 313 -0.58 -14.81 -2.51
CA ILE A 313 -1.93 -14.26 -2.39
C ILE A 313 -2.88 -15.30 -1.77
N GLU A 314 -2.86 -16.55 -2.22
CA GLU A 314 -3.71 -17.62 -1.67
C GLU A 314 -3.41 -17.88 -0.19
N SER A 315 -2.12 -17.90 0.18
CA SER A 315 -1.69 -18.08 1.57
C SER A 315 -2.18 -16.92 2.45
N PHE A 316 -2.07 -15.69 1.96
CA PHE A 316 -2.62 -14.50 2.59
C PHE A 316 -4.15 -14.63 2.79
N LEU A 317 -4.89 -14.95 1.74
CA LEU A 317 -6.35 -15.07 1.79
C LEU A 317 -6.82 -16.17 2.73
N LYS A 318 -6.08 -17.29 2.81
CA LYS A 318 -6.37 -18.38 3.76
C LYS A 318 -6.30 -17.90 5.21
N VAL A 319 -5.23 -17.17 5.59
CA VAL A 319 -5.06 -16.62 6.95
C VAL A 319 -6.12 -15.56 7.23
N VAL A 320 -6.33 -14.62 6.32
CA VAL A 320 -7.36 -13.56 6.47
C VAL A 320 -8.75 -14.18 6.69
N ARG A 321 -9.10 -15.22 5.95
CA ARG A 321 -10.38 -15.92 6.14
C ARG A 321 -10.49 -16.58 7.52
N ALA A 322 -9.43 -17.18 8.01
CA ALA A 322 -9.43 -17.80 9.34
C ALA A 322 -9.70 -16.79 10.47
N HIS A 323 -9.33 -15.53 10.27
CA HIS A 323 -9.53 -14.43 11.23
C HIS A 323 -10.66 -13.45 10.84
N ALA A 324 -11.55 -13.83 9.90
CA ALA A 324 -12.54 -12.92 9.31
C ALA A 324 -13.43 -12.24 10.35
N GLN A 325 -13.94 -12.97 11.34
CA GLN A 325 -14.82 -12.42 12.38
C GLN A 325 -14.09 -11.39 13.26
N GLU A 326 -12.87 -11.68 13.67
CA GLU A 326 -12.04 -10.77 14.48
C GLU A 326 -11.69 -9.50 13.69
N ILE A 327 -11.30 -9.65 12.44
CA ILE A 327 -11.03 -8.54 11.51
C ILE A 327 -12.26 -7.64 11.36
N MET A 328 -13.44 -8.21 11.12
CA MET A 328 -14.69 -7.45 10.99
C MET A 328 -15.07 -6.72 12.29
N ALA A 329 -14.93 -7.38 13.43
CA ALA A 329 -15.23 -6.78 14.73
C ALA A 329 -14.31 -5.57 15.01
N ILE A 330 -13.00 -5.74 14.82
CA ILE A 330 -12.03 -4.67 15.04
C ILE A 330 -12.23 -3.51 14.06
N THR A 331 -12.43 -3.79 12.77
CA THR A 331 -12.65 -2.71 11.78
C THR A 331 -13.92 -1.92 12.08
N ARG A 332 -15.00 -2.59 12.50
CA ARG A 332 -16.22 -1.93 12.94
C ARG A 332 -15.98 -1.03 14.14
N MET A 333 -15.33 -1.55 15.18
CA MET A 333 -14.98 -0.79 16.39
C MET A 333 -14.13 0.44 16.04
N VAL A 334 -13.09 0.28 15.24
CA VAL A 334 -12.18 1.37 14.85
C VAL A 334 -12.89 2.45 14.05
N ARG A 335 -13.76 2.07 13.14
CA ARG A 335 -14.50 3.04 12.28
C ARG A 335 -15.61 3.80 13.02
N MET A 336 -16.08 3.26 14.14
CA MET A 336 -17.05 3.92 15.02
C MET A 336 -16.38 4.71 16.15
N ALA A 337 -15.08 4.54 16.35
CA ALA A 337 -14.35 5.22 17.40
C ALA A 337 -14.28 6.73 17.14
N PRO A 338 -14.33 7.55 18.18
CA PRO A 338 -14.09 8.97 18.05
C PRO A 338 -12.65 9.25 17.60
N MET A 339 -12.42 10.46 17.11
CA MET A 339 -11.07 10.93 16.78
C MET A 339 -10.14 10.73 18.00
N PRO A 340 -8.92 10.19 17.82
CA PRO A 340 -8.00 9.98 18.93
C PRO A 340 -7.60 11.32 19.57
N ARG A 341 -7.35 11.30 20.87
CA ARG A 341 -6.92 12.50 21.63
C ARG A 341 -5.61 13.08 21.15
N SER A 342 -4.78 12.25 20.50
CA SER A 342 -3.46 12.70 20.04
C SER A 342 -3.07 12.00 18.75
N VAL A 343 -2.28 12.71 17.92
CA VAL A 343 -1.74 12.26 16.65
C VAL A 343 -0.23 12.37 16.67
N TYR A 344 0.46 11.35 16.20
CA TYR A 344 1.92 11.36 16.04
C TYR A 344 2.27 11.96 14.67
N LEU A 345 2.87 13.14 14.66
CA LEU A 345 3.26 13.83 13.44
C LEU A 345 4.54 13.24 12.83
N TYR A 346 5.53 12.93 13.67
CA TYR A 346 6.79 12.36 13.23
C TYR A 346 7.02 10.98 13.79
N THR A 347 7.41 10.07 12.92
CA THR A 347 7.77 8.69 13.27
C THR A 347 9.04 8.30 12.51
N ALA A 348 9.94 7.63 13.19
CA ALA A 348 11.20 7.13 12.65
C ALA A 348 11.50 5.73 13.18
N TYR A 349 12.38 5.03 12.51
CA TYR A 349 12.92 3.78 13.02
C TYR A 349 14.07 4.05 13.99
N GLU A 350 14.12 3.28 15.08
CA GLU A 350 15.20 3.29 16.05
C GLU A 350 15.66 1.87 16.39
N SER A 351 16.79 1.77 17.07
CA SER A 351 17.32 0.50 17.56
C SER A 351 16.32 -0.20 18.49
N ASN A 352 16.10 -1.48 18.23
CA ASN A 352 15.27 -2.33 19.08
C ASN A 352 16.04 -2.67 20.38
N LYS A 353 15.67 -2.04 21.48
CA LYS A 353 16.37 -2.17 22.78
C LYS A 353 16.24 -3.57 23.39
N THR A 354 15.16 -4.28 23.09
CA THR A 354 14.92 -5.64 23.62
C THR A 354 15.58 -6.72 22.80
N GLN A 355 15.72 -6.52 21.50
CA GLN A 355 16.36 -7.42 20.56
C GLN A 355 17.21 -6.62 19.56
N PRO A 356 18.41 -6.19 19.97
CA PRO A 356 19.21 -5.23 19.20
C PRO A 356 19.77 -5.79 17.89
N ARG A 357 19.72 -7.11 17.71
CA ARG A 357 20.24 -7.76 16.51
C ARG A 357 19.26 -8.74 15.90
N ILE A 358 19.27 -8.80 14.58
CA ILE A 358 18.49 -9.75 13.78
C ILE A 358 19.40 -10.52 12.84
N SER A 359 19.13 -11.81 12.66
CA SER A 359 19.79 -12.61 11.65
C SER A 359 18.95 -12.75 10.40
N LEU A 360 19.57 -12.58 9.24
CA LEU A 360 18.99 -12.85 7.94
C LEU A 360 19.76 -13.96 7.23
N GLN A 361 19.01 -14.80 6.53
CA GLN A 361 19.60 -15.74 5.59
C GLN A 361 19.96 -14.99 4.30
N LEU A 362 21.23 -14.95 3.97
CA LEU A 362 21.73 -14.42 2.72
C LEU A 362 22.28 -15.59 1.86
N ARG A 363 22.46 -15.31 0.59
CA ARG A 363 23.10 -16.24 -0.34
C ARG A 363 24.34 -15.59 -0.93
N ARG A 364 25.45 -16.28 -0.87
CA ARG A 364 26.65 -15.82 -1.57
C ARG A 364 26.41 -15.80 -3.07
N ARG A 365 26.81 -14.72 -3.71
CA ARG A 365 26.56 -14.52 -5.15
C ARG A 365 27.49 -15.41 -6.01
N ASP A 366 28.70 -15.65 -5.56
CA ASP A 366 29.73 -16.46 -6.27
C ASP A 366 29.44 -17.96 -6.20
N THR A 367 29.10 -18.46 -5.02
CA THR A 367 28.94 -19.90 -4.76
C THR A 367 27.52 -20.37 -4.66
N GLY A 368 26.54 -19.46 -4.48
CA GLY A 368 25.15 -19.77 -4.21
C GLY A 368 24.92 -20.36 -2.80
N VAL A 369 25.96 -20.44 -1.94
CA VAL A 369 25.84 -21.00 -0.59
C VAL A 369 25.02 -20.07 0.30
N ALA A 370 24.07 -20.65 1.04
CA ALA A 370 23.28 -19.92 2.02
C ALA A 370 24.11 -19.65 3.28
N GLU A 371 24.08 -18.41 3.76
CA GLU A 371 24.88 -17.94 4.89
C GLU A 371 24.03 -17.06 5.82
N LYS A 372 24.09 -17.31 7.12
CA LYS A 372 23.41 -16.52 8.13
C LYS A 372 24.27 -15.31 8.50
N ARG A 373 23.72 -14.10 8.36
CA ARG A 373 24.37 -12.83 8.73
C ARG A 373 23.57 -12.10 9.79
N TRP A 374 24.28 -11.41 10.70
CA TRP A 374 23.70 -10.62 11.76
C TRP A 374 23.73 -9.13 11.41
N PHE A 375 22.62 -8.45 11.67
CA PHE A 375 22.42 -7.03 11.43
C PHE A 375 21.90 -6.36 12.70
N ASP A 376 22.16 -5.07 12.85
CA ASP A 376 21.51 -4.28 13.90
C ASP A 376 20.02 -4.13 13.57
N ASP A 377 19.16 -4.37 14.57
CA ASP A 377 17.71 -4.30 14.41
C ASP A 377 17.20 -2.89 14.72
N HIS A 378 16.89 -2.13 13.67
CA HIS A 378 16.29 -0.80 13.78
C HIS A 378 14.83 -0.83 13.30
N ARG A 379 14.05 -1.82 13.72
CA ARG A 379 12.64 -1.95 13.33
C ARG A 379 11.66 -1.46 14.41
N ALA A 380 12.16 -1.00 15.55
CA ALA A 380 11.35 -0.30 16.53
C ALA A 380 10.92 1.06 15.97
N VAL A 381 9.69 1.49 16.24
CA VAL A 381 9.16 2.75 15.77
C VAL A 381 9.15 3.75 16.93
N ALA A 382 10.00 4.76 16.84
CA ALA A 382 9.97 5.93 17.70
C ALA A 382 8.91 6.92 17.19
N THR A 383 8.25 7.57 18.12
CA THR A 383 7.26 8.62 17.83
C THR A 383 7.70 9.93 18.46
N ALA A 384 7.70 10.99 17.67
CA ALA A 384 7.98 12.34 18.12
C ALA A 384 6.92 13.32 17.61
N HIS A 385 6.92 14.53 18.12
CA HIS A 385 5.98 15.58 17.74
C HIS A 385 4.52 15.12 17.83
N LYS A 386 4.08 14.80 19.04
CA LYS A 386 2.68 14.53 19.35
C LYS A 386 1.87 15.82 19.29
N LEU A 387 0.68 15.76 18.68
CA LEU A 387 -0.26 16.86 18.58
C LEU A 387 -1.64 16.41 19.02
N ASP A 388 -2.29 17.18 19.87
CA ASP A 388 -3.70 17.04 20.13
C ASP A 388 -4.46 17.76 19.01
N PRO A 389 -5.35 17.06 18.30
CA PRO A 389 -6.06 17.65 17.15
C PRO A 389 -6.79 18.93 17.56
N PRO A 390 -6.62 20.04 16.83
CA PRO A 390 -7.34 21.28 17.09
C PRO A 390 -8.82 21.12 16.72
N GLN A 391 -9.65 22.11 17.06
CA GLN A 391 -11.05 22.15 16.59
C GLN A 391 -11.11 22.34 15.08
N ALA A 392 -10.25 23.21 14.54
CA ALA A 392 -10.19 23.50 13.11
C ALA A 392 -8.76 23.92 12.69
N TYR A 393 -8.54 23.92 11.40
CA TYR A 393 -7.39 24.56 10.75
C TYR A 393 -7.88 25.76 9.91
N VAL A 394 -7.02 26.78 9.83
CA VAL A 394 -7.20 27.92 8.93
C VAL A 394 -6.02 27.98 7.97
N VAL A 395 -6.27 28.23 6.70
CA VAL A 395 -5.24 28.42 5.66
C VAL A 395 -5.46 29.78 5.03
N THR A 396 -4.43 30.66 5.14
CA THR A 396 -4.51 32.06 4.71
C THR A 396 -3.63 32.39 3.49
N ALA A 397 -2.97 31.40 2.93
CA ALA A 397 -2.23 31.52 1.68
C ALA A 397 -2.17 30.15 1.00
N HIS A 398 -1.98 30.15 -0.31
CA HIS A 398 -1.99 28.93 -1.14
C HIS A 398 -3.32 28.14 -1.03
N GLU A 399 -4.44 28.82 -0.87
CA GLU A 399 -5.76 28.22 -0.60
C GLU A 399 -6.17 27.28 -1.71
N GLN A 400 -6.00 27.65 -2.98
CA GLN A 400 -6.39 26.82 -4.13
C GLN A 400 -5.64 25.48 -4.18
N PRO A 401 -4.28 25.45 -4.15
CA PRO A 401 -3.55 24.18 -4.16
C PRO A 401 -3.82 23.34 -2.90
N VAL A 402 -3.96 23.93 -1.72
CA VAL A 402 -4.32 23.21 -0.48
C VAL A 402 -5.73 22.63 -0.61
N ALA A 403 -6.72 23.43 -1.02
CA ALA A 403 -8.09 22.97 -1.26
C ALA A 403 -8.16 21.81 -2.25
N ALA A 404 -7.34 21.84 -3.30
CA ALA A 404 -7.25 20.74 -4.27
C ALA A 404 -6.78 19.43 -3.62
N VAL A 405 -5.79 19.48 -2.71
CA VAL A 405 -5.35 18.29 -1.95
C VAL A 405 -6.47 17.82 -1.01
N LEU A 406 -7.08 18.73 -0.26
CA LEU A 406 -8.18 18.40 0.65
C LEU A 406 -9.33 17.70 -0.09
N THR A 407 -9.73 18.23 -1.25
CA THR A 407 -10.78 17.64 -2.10
C THR A 407 -10.43 16.22 -2.55
N ARG A 408 -9.17 15.96 -2.97
CA ARG A 408 -8.71 14.62 -3.36
C ARG A 408 -8.74 13.62 -2.21
N HIS A 409 -8.61 14.10 -0.98
CA HIS A 409 -8.73 13.28 0.24
C HIS A 409 -10.15 13.20 0.78
N HIS A 410 -11.16 13.79 0.10
CA HIS A 410 -12.55 13.95 0.54
C HIS A 410 -12.67 14.70 1.88
N LEU A 411 -11.72 15.58 2.19
CA LEU A 411 -11.74 16.44 3.35
C LEU A 411 -12.53 17.71 3.05
N ARG A 412 -13.50 18.01 3.90
CA ARG A 412 -14.40 19.15 3.73
C ARG A 412 -13.76 20.42 4.29
N TYR A 413 -13.99 21.53 3.60
CA TYR A 413 -13.57 22.87 4.00
C TYR A 413 -14.65 23.88 3.61
N LYS A 414 -14.60 25.07 4.22
CA LYS A 414 -15.44 26.23 3.88
C LYS A 414 -14.52 27.38 3.54
N LYS A 415 -14.92 28.26 2.63
CA LYS A 415 -14.27 29.55 2.43
C LYS A 415 -14.90 30.57 3.39
N ILE A 416 -14.06 31.36 4.03
CA ILE A 416 -14.51 32.49 4.85
C ILE A 416 -15.14 33.54 3.92
N THR A 417 -16.27 34.09 4.33
CA THR A 417 -17.00 35.11 3.57
C THR A 417 -16.88 36.50 4.19
N ASN A 418 -16.75 36.56 5.52
CA ASN A 418 -16.70 37.82 6.26
C ASN A 418 -15.46 37.88 7.12
N ARG A 419 -14.86 39.06 7.18
CA ARG A 419 -13.73 39.32 8.06
C ARG A 419 -14.11 39.10 9.51
N ARG A 420 -13.28 38.36 10.26
CA ARG A 420 -13.45 38.15 11.70
C ARG A 420 -12.12 37.90 12.40
N LYS A 421 -12.03 38.29 13.64
CA LYS A 421 -10.88 38.04 14.52
C LYS A 421 -11.04 36.69 15.21
N LEU A 422 -9.94 35.94 15.32
CA LEU A 422 -9.93 34.60 15.93
C LEU A 422 -8.64 34.36 16.70
N ALA A 423 -8.76 33.77 17.90
CA ALA A 423 -7.59 33.23 18.63
C ALA A 423 -7.12 31.92 17.96
N VAL A 424 -5.84 31.81 17.71
CA VAL A 424 -5.21 30.69 17.04
C VAL A 424 -3.85 30.32 17.66
N TYR A 425 -3.35 29.15 17.32
CA TYR A 425 -1.92 28.86 17.42
C TYR A 425 -1.26 29.10 16.06
N ALA A 426 -0.42 30.16 16.02
CA ALA A 426 0.45 30.44 14.89
C ALA A 426 1.70 29.56 14.96
N GLN A 427 2.34 29.36 13.83
CA GLN A 427 3.53 28.54 13.70
C GLN A 427 4.61 29.30 12.94
N LYS A 428 5.83 29.31 13.48
CA LYS A 428 7.00 29.94 12.84
C LYS A 428 8.06 28.88 12.52
N ILE A 429 8.55 28.88 11.29
CA ILE A 429 9.62 27.98 10.86
C ILE A 429 10.94 28.45 11.50
N LYS A 430 11.61 27.61 12.27
CA LYS A 430 12.88 27.91 12.91
C LYS A 430 14.03 27.98 11.90
N ALA A 431 15.05 28.77 12.21
CA ALA A 431 16.24 28.90 11.38
C ALA A 431 17.19 27.69 11.49
N ASP A 432 17.18 27.01 12.63
CA ASP A 432 18.08 25.90 13.00
C ASP A 432 17.53 24.50 12.65
N GLY A 433 16.46 24.42 11.83
CA GLY A 433 15.86 23.17 11.39
C GLY A 433 16.52 22.55 10.16
N ASN A 434 15.89 21.47 9.67
CA ASN A 434 16.28 20.82 8.40
C ASN A 434 16.39 21.84 7.26
N PRO A 435 17.30 21.63 6.31
CA PRO A 435 17.41 22.50 5.12
C PRO A 435 16.10 22.63 4.36
N LEU A 436 15.80 23.82 3.87
CA LEU A 436 14.68 24.04 2.96
C LEU A 436 15.16 24.00 1.50
N PRO A 437 14.35 23.49 0.58
CA PRO A 437 13.03 22.86 0.81
C PRO A 437 13.14 21.49 1.48
N LEU A 438 12.15 21.16 2.33
CA LEU A 438 12.07 19.85 2.99
C LEU A 438 11.95 18.72 1.95
N ARG A 439 12.50 17.57 2.29
CA ARG A 439 12.29 16.33 1.54
C ARG A 439 11.18 15.50 2.18
N PRO A 440 10.50 14.63 1.42
CA PRO A 440 9.49 13.73 1.96
C PRO A 440 10.02 12.91 3.15
N GLY A 441 9.35 13.06 4.31
CA GLY A 441 9.74 12.43 5.56
C GLY A 441 10.62 13.29 6.49
N GLU A 442 11.10 14.45 6.03
CA GLU A 442 11.85 15.40 6.88
C GLU A 442 10.87 16.37 7.58
N PRO A 443 10.91 16.47 8.92
CA PRO A 443 10.06 17.39 9.65
C PRO A 443 10.66 18.81 9.63
N ALA A 444 9.79 19.83 9.57
CA ALA A 444 10.20 21.18 9.85
C ALA A 444 10.47 21.39 11.36
N ALA A 445 11.45 22.17 11.69
CA ALA A 445 11.57 22.71 13.05
C ALA A 445 10.62 23.91 13.21
N ILE A 446 9.71 23.84 14.19
CA ILE A 446 8.65 24.82 14.37
C ILE A 446 8.65 25.37 15.81
N HIS A 447 8.37 26.65 15.93
CA HIS A 447 7.89 27.28 17.15
C HIS A 447 6.42 27.63 17.00
N ALA A 448 5.56 27.09 17.87
CA ALA A 448 4.13 27.38 17.90
C ALA A 448 3.82 28.28 19.09
N TYR A 449 2.97 29.29 18.90
CA TYR A 449 2.61 30.27 19.93
C TYR A 449 1.17 30.75 19.75
N PRO A 450 0.50 31.18 20.85
CA PRO A 450 -0.79 31.81 20.78
C PRO A 450 -0.73 33.14 20.02
N ALA A 451 -1.70 33.38 19.16
CA ALA A 451 -1.80 34.60 18.36
C ALA A 451 -3.27 34.96 18.09
N GLU A 452 -3.49 36.19 17.67
CA GLU A 452 -4.76 36.63 17.14
C GLU A 452 -4.64 36.78 15.62
N LEU A 453 -5.54 36.15 14.90
CA LEU A 453 -5.58 36.15 13.44
C LEU A 453 -6.84 36.87 12.94
N PHE A 454 -6.69 37.77 11.99
CA PHE A 454 -7.81 38.28 11.20
C PHE A 454 -8.01 37.38 9.99
N LEU A 455 -9.14 36.69 9.96
CA LEU A 455 -9.58 35.92 8.78
C LEU A 455 -10.10 36.89 7.74
N GLU A 456 -9.69 36.65 6.50
CA GLU A 456 -10.15 37.43 5.35
C GLU A 456 -11.05 36.58 4.42
N PRO A 457 -11.92 37.23 3.62
CA PRO A 457 -12.69 36.50 2.61
C PRO A 457 -11.77 35.70 1.67
N GLY A 458 -12.04 34.40 1.52
CA GLY A 458 -11.23 33.48 0.72
C GLY A 458 -10.40 32.49 1.54
N ASP A 459 -10.04 32.83 2.78
CA ASP A 459 -9.35 31.92 3.69
C ASP A 459 -10.12 30.60 3.84
N LEU A 460 -9.40 29.50 4.02
CA LEU A 460 -10.04 28.20 4.24
C LEU A 460 -10.24 27.91 5.72
N TRP A 461 -11.46 27.53 6.07
CA TRP A 461 -11.82 26.96 7.37
C TRP A 461 -12.03 25.45 7.23
N ILE A 462 -11.32 24.64 8.01
CA ILE A 462 -11.31 23.18 7.90
C ILE A 462 -11.59 22.59 9.29
N GLU A 463 -12.81 22.13 9.53
CA GLU A 463 -13.17 21.47 10.79
C GLU A 463 -12.40 20.15 10.93
N ALA A 464 -11.75 19.94 12.09
CA ALA A 464 -11.00 18.71 12.31
C ALA A 464 -11.90 17.48 12.52
N ARG A 465 -13.06 17.68 13.16
CA ARG A 465 -14.05 16.61 13.39
C ARG A 465 -14.90 16.36 12.15
N GLN A 466 -14.38 15.53 11.27
CA GLN A 466 -15.06 15.10 10.04
C GLN A 466 -14.58 13.69 9.64
N PRO A 467 -15.29 12.99 8.74
CA PRO A 467 -14.75 11.77 8.14
C PRO A 467 -13.36 12.04 7.59
N GLU A 468 -12.43 11.13 7.81
CA GLU A 468 -11.00 11.24 7.44
C GLU A 468 -10.24 12.39 8.12
N GLY A 469 -10.84 13.12 9.08
CA GLY A 469 -10.23 14.27 9.75
C GLY A 469 -8.90 13.97 10.44
N LEU A 470 -8.65 12.71 10.82
CA LEU A 470 -7.35 12.26 11.33
C LEU A 470 -6.19 12.50 10.35
N MET A 471 -6.46 12.65 9.06
CA MET A 471 -5.44 12.99 8.08
C MET A 471 -5.03 14.46 8.09
N LEU A 472 -5.89 15.37 8.59
CA LEU A 472 -5.59 16.81 8.57
C LEU A 472 -4.28 17.18 9.24
N PRO A 473 -4.00 16.77 10.51
CA PRO A 473 -2.73 17.06 11.13
C PRO A 473 -1.55 16.43 10.40
N LEU A 474 -1.73 15.27 9.77
CA LEU A 474 -0.68 14.58 9.04
C LEU A 474 -0.35 15.26 7.70
N LEU A 475 -1.34 15.87 7.05
CA LEU A 475 -1.16 16.57 5.78
C LEU A 475 -0.73 18.04 5.97
N LEU A 476 -1.31 18.73 6.96
CA LEU A 476 -1.20 20.19 7.10
C LEU A 476 -0.14 20.65 8.11
N ASP A 477 0.39 19.78 8.96
CA ASP A 477 1.47 20.17 9.88
C ASP A 477 2.84 19.87 9.23
N PRO A 478 3.72 20.87 9.05
CA PRO A 478 5.01 20.66 8.40
C PRO A 478 6.01 19.84 9.22
N ARG A 479 5.70 19.49 10.48
CA ARG A 479 6.47 18.50 11.28
C ARG A 479 6.13 17.06 10.93
N SER A 480 5.07 16.83 10.15
CA SER A 480 4.61 15.48 9.84
C SER A 480 5.50 14.81 8.80
N THR A 481 5.79 13.53 9.01
CA THR A 481 6.41 12.66 7.98
C THR A 481 5.58 12.50 6.71
N SER A 482 4.30 12.91 6.76
CA SER A 482 3.33 12.83 5.66
C SER A 482 2.86 14.22 5.22
N SER A 483 3.60 15.28 5.58
CA SER A 483 3.24 16.65 5.25
C SER A 483 3.24 16.91 3.74
N ILE A 484 2.22 17.61 3.24
CA ILE A 484 2.21 18.09 1.85
C ILE A 484 3.33 19.09 1.60
N PHE A 485 3.81 19.78 2.63
CA PHE A 485 4.87 20.79 2.54
C PHE A 485 6.27 20.21 2.33
N ALA A 486 6.40 18.90 2.26
CA ALA A 486 7.61 18.23 1.81
C ALA A 486 7.64 17.94 0.29
N TYR A 487 6.61 18.37 -0.45
CA TYR A 487 6.45 18.11 -1.89
C TYR A 487 6.25 19.39 -2.69
N PRO A 488 6.73 19.46 -3.95
CA PRO A 488 6.37 20.53 -4.87
C PRO A 488 4.85 20.54 -5.16
N PRO A 489 4.24 21.72 -5.34
CA PRO A 489 4.84 23.07 -5.22
C PRO A 489 4.89 23.59 -3.77
N PHE A 490 4.35 22.87 -2.78
CA PHE A 490 4.15 23.35 -1.42
C PHE A 490 5.46 23.58 -0.65
N ASN A 491 6.52 22.81 -0.98
CA ASN A 491 7.80 22.94 -0.30
C ASN A 491 8.49 24.29 -0.51
N ALA A 492 8.15 25.00 -1.59
CA ALA A 492 8.61 26.37 -1.85
C ALA A 492 7.89 27.42 -0.96
N ALA A 493 6.75 27.07 -0.37
CA ALA A 493 5.98 27.97 0.48
C ALA A 493 6.54 28.09 1.91
N LEU A 494 7.46 27.23 2.30
CA LEU A 494 8.13 27.29 3.60
C LEU A 494 9.31 28.28 3.54
N SER A 495 9.36 29.21 4.49
CA SER A 495 10.45 30.19 4.62
C SER A 495 10.92 30.27 6.06
N ARG A 496 12.25 30.26 6.27
CA ARG A 496 12.85 30.36 7.60
C ARG A 496 12.56 31.73 8.23
N GLY A 497 12.30 31.71 9.53
CA GLY A 497 12.02 32.92 10.29
C GLY A 497 10.66 33.58 10.00
N ARG A 498 9.89 33.07 9.05
CA ARG A 498 8.55 33.58 8.72
C ARG A 498 7.46 32.76 9.39
N GLU A 499 6.34 33.40 9.61
CA GLU A 499 5.11 32.77 10.07
C GLU A 499 4.56 31.87 8.96
N PHE A 500 4.07 30.72 9.37
CA PHE A 500 3.51 29.73 8.47
C PHE A 500 2.01 29.97 8.32
N PHE A 501 1.50 29.90 7.11
CA PHE A 501 0.13 30.27 6.76
C PHE A 501 -0.96 29.24 7.11
N VAL A 502 -0.62 28.20 7.84
CA VAL A 502 -1.59 27.23 8.39
C VAL A 502 -1.64 27.42 9.90
N TYR A 503 -2.81 27.77 10.40
CA TYR A 503 -3.07 28.04 11.81
C TYR A 503 -3.98 26.97 12.39
N ARG A 504 -3.82 26.74 13.70
CA ARG A 504 -4.65 25.81 14.46
C ARG A 504 -5.60 26.56 15.38
N VAL A 505 -6.88 26.23 15.31
CA VAL A 505 -7.91 26.79 16.22
C VAL A 505 -8.02 25.87 17.42
N PRO A 506 -7.81 26.37 18.68
CA PRO A 506 -7.81 25.56 19.89
C PRO A 506 -9.13 24.81 20.14
#